data_c72952bc81137d8e04380ed4212809cd
#
_entry.id   c72952bc81137d8e04380ed4212809cd
#
_cell.length_a   1.000
_cell.length_b   1.000
_cell.length_c   1.000
_cell.angle_alpha   90.00
_cell.angle_beta   90.00
_cell.angle_gamma   90.00
#
_symmetry.space_group_name_H-M   'P 1'
#
loop_
_entity.id
_entity.type
_entity.pdbx_description
1 polymer ?
#
loop_
_entity_poly.entity_id
_entity_poly.type
_entity_poly.pdbx_seq_one_letter_code
_entity_poly.pdbx_strand_id
1 'polypeptide(L)'
;MPDTAESLLNRRRFLSLLSLGLGALAALVLSVPVLAYLLSPLLDPNRNVWRNLGSVDQFKVGDTVKVDFEEPSPLPWSGQTAQAALWLRRDDATHFTAFAVNCAHLGCPVDWRPDAKLFLCPCHGGVYYADGSVAGGPPPRPLFRYDTRVENGTVEILTRPLPVG
;
A
#
# COMPACT_ATOMS: atom_id res chain seq x y z
N MET A 1 10.97 64.95 38.02
CA MET A 1 9.79 64.37 37.35
C MET A 1 10.25 63.07 36.68
N PRO A 2 9.89 61.90 37.14
CA PRO A 2 10.27 60.71 36.47
C PRO A 2 9.38 60.50 35.29
N ASP A 3 10.05 60.19 34.22
CA ASP A 3 9.54 59.94 32.91
C ASP A 3 8.52 58.80 32.89
N THR A 4 7.43 59.07 32.23
CA THR A 4 6.34 58.14 32.04
C THR A 4 6.87 56.84 31.48
N ALA A 5 6.45 55.76 32.12
CA ALA A 5 6.63 54.40 31.60
C ALA A 5 6.33 54.37 30.10
N GLU A 6 7.38 54.42 29.30
CA GLU A 6 7.25 54.14 27.86
C GLU A 6 6.51 52.84 27.72
N SER A 7 5.40 52.92 27.02
CA SER A 7 4.56 51.75 26.80
C SER A 7 5.46 50.62 26.32
N LEU A 8 5.54 49.56 27.11
CA LEU A 8 6.38 48.37 26.87
C LEU A 8 6.15 47.72 25.49
N LEU A 9 5.13 48.24 24.79
CA LEU A 9 4.76 47.81 23.44
C LEU A 9 4.73 49.03 22.49
N ASN A 10 5.87 49.34 21.92
CA ASN A 10 5.94 50.18 20.75
C ASN A 10 5.24 49.45 19.57
N ARG A 11 4.49 50.16 18.71
CA ARG A 11 3.77 49.62 17.54
C ARG A 11 4.62 48.62 16.72
N ARG A 12 5.90 48.92 16.54
CA ARG A 12 6.85 48.05 15.83
C ARG A 12 7.06 46.71 16.59
N ARG A 13 7.24 46.74 17.90
CA ARG A 13 7.39 45.59 18.76
C ARG A 13 6.12 44.72 18.76
N PHE A 14 4.97 45.38 18.89
CA PHE A 14 3.68 44.67 18.82
C PHE A 14 3.50 43.92 17.52
N LEU A 15 3.72 44.57 16.38
CA LEU A 15 3.62 43.93 15.06
C LEU A 15 4.64 42.80 14.89
N SER A 16 5.86 42.95 15.38
CA SER A 16 6.87 41.89 15.32
C SER A 16 6.47 40.65 16.18
N LEU A 17 5.99 40.89 17.41
CA LEU A 17 5.52 39.81 18.27
C LEU A 17 4.29 39.09 17.69
N LEU A 18 3.36 39.89 17.11
CA LEU A 18 2.18 39.32 16.44
C LEU A 18 2.59 38.47 15.23
N SER A 19 3.49 38.95 14.39
CA SER A 19 3.98 38.21 13.22
C SER A 19 4.72 36.92 13.63
N LEU A 20 5.56 37.00 14.66
CA LEU A 20 6.26 35.84 15.20
C LEU A 20 5.28 34.79 15.81
N GLY A 21 4.28 35.30 16.56
CA GLY A 21 3.24 34.44 17.13
C GLY A 21 2.39 33.73 16.08
N LEU A 22 1.94 34.46 15.07
CA LEU A 22 1.19 33.90 13.94
C LEU A 22 2.05 32.94 13.13
N GLY A 23 3.31 33.28 12.88
CA GLY A 23 4.26 32.38 12.19
C GLY A 23 4.53 31.12 12.96
N ALA A 24 4.73 31.20 14.28
CA ALA A 24 4.91 30.03 15.14
C ALA A 24 3.66 29.13 15.18
N LEU A 25 2.48 29.75 15.26
CA LEU A 25 1.23 29.02 15.21
C LEU A 25 1.05 28.29 13.88
N ALA A 26 1.29 28.97 12.76
CA ALA A 26 1.22 28.35 11.44
C ALA A 26 2.23 27.21 11.29
N ALA A 27 3.46 27.40 11.76
CA ALA A 27 4.49 26.36 11.74
C ALA A 27 4.06 25.14 12.60
N LEU A 28 3.48 25.36 13.78
CA LEU A 28 2.97 24.29 14.63
C LEU A 28 1.83 23.51 13.96
N VAL A 29 0.84 24.23 13.41
CA VAL A 29 -0.31 23.59 12.73
C VAL A 29 0.12 22.77 11.52
N LEU A 30 1.12 23.23 10.78
CA LEU A 30 1.64 22.49 9.61
C LEU A 30 2.60 21.37 10.00
N SER A 31 3.40 21.53 11.05
CA SER A 31 4.38 20.52 11.45
C SER A 31 3.73 19.24 12.03
N VAL A 32 2.63 19.36 12.74
CA VAL A 32 1.95 18.21 13.35
C VAL A 32 1.53 17.17 12.30
N PRO A 33 0.75 17.49 11.26
CA PRO A 33 0.37 16.51 10.24
C PRO A 33 1.57 16.00 9.42
N VAL A 34 2.56 16.85 9.16
CA VAL A 34 3.77 16.44 8.45
C VAL A 34 4.57 15.42 9.26
N LEU A 35 4.82 15.71 10.53
CA LEU A 35 5.52 14.77 11.42
C LEU A 35 4.72 13.49 11.64
N ALA A 36 3.41 13.59 11.83
CA ALA A 36 2.54 12.42 11.95
C ALA A 36 2.61 11.55 10.70
N TYR A 37 2.62 12.13 9.50
CA TYR A 37 2.78 11.41 8.25
C TYR A 37 4.16 10.74 8.14
N LEU A 38 5.24 11.48 8.42
CA LEU A 38 6.61 10.95 8.37
C LEU A 38 6.86 9.83 9.38
N LEU A 39 6.23 9.92 10.56
CA LEU A 39 6.36 8.93 11.62
C LEU A 39 5.34 7.78 11.51
N SER A 40 4.28 7.93 10.71
CA SER A 40 3.24 6.91 10.56
C SER A 40 3.80 5.52 10.21
N PRO A 41 4.86 5.37 9.37
CA PRO A 41 5.44 4.07 9.11
C PRO A 41 6.02 3.36 10.35
N LEU A 42 6.42 4.11 11.36
CA LEU A 42 6.96 3.57 12.61
C LEU A 42 5.87 3.26 13.64
N LEU A 43 4.71 3.92 13.50
CA LEU A 43 3.60 3.87 14.46
C LEU A 43 2.47 2.94 14.01
N ASP A 44 2.51 2.42 12.76
CA ASP A 44 1.47 1.54 12.24
C ASP A 44 1.74 0.08 12.64
N PRO A 45 0.96 -0.48 13.60
CA PRO A 45 1.09 -1.86 14.04
C PRO A 45 0.56 -2.88 13.01
N ASN A 46 -0.21 -2.43 11.99
CA ASN A 46 -0.94 -3.31 11.07
C ASN A 46 -0.23 -3.51 9.72
N ARG A 47 1.07 -3.27 9.64
CA ARG A 47 1.83 -3.39 8.38
C ARG A 47 1.87 -4.80 7.80
N ASN A 48 1.79 -5.81 8.66
CA ASN A 48 1.89 -7.22 8.26
C ASN A 48 0.71 -7.97 8.89
N VAL A 49 -0.36 -8.15 8.15
CA VAL A 49 -1.57 -8.83 8.63
C VAL A 49 -1.90 -9.99 7.72
N TRP A 50 -2.19 -11.14 8.32
CA TRP A 50 -2.73 -12.27 7.59
C TRP A 50 -4.19 -12.02 7.20
N ARG A 51 -4.48 -12.17 5.92
CA ARG A 51 -5.82 -11.95 5.34
C ARG A 51 -6.36 -13.25 4.78
N ASN A 52 -7.57 -13.55 5.17
CA ASN A 52 -8.31 -14.72 4.71
C ASN A 52 -8.78 -14.50 3.27
N LEU A 53 -8.50 -15.47 2.40
CA LEU A 53 -8.92 -15.49 1.00
C LEU A 53 -10.08 -16.44 0.73
N GLY A 54 -10.38 -17.35 1.65
CA GLY A 54 -11.43 -18.34 1.53
C GLY A 54 -10.98 -19.75 1.89
N SER A 55 -11.92 -20.69 1.85
CA SER A 55 -11.65 -22.11 2.12
C SER A 55 -10.78 -22.72 1.01
N VAL A 56 -9.87 -23.62 1.39
CA VAL A 56 -9.03 -24.40 0.45
C VAL A 56 -9.87 -25.09 -0.62
N ASP A 57 -11.07 -25.59 -0.26
CA ASP A 57 -11.94 -26.35 -1.16
C ASP A 57 -12.56 -25.50 -2.28
N GLN A 58 -12.54 -24.18 -2.15
CA GLN A 58 -13.03 -23.27 -3.19
C GLN A 58 -12.08 -23.19 -4.40
N PHE A 59 -10.81 -23.60 -4.22
CA PHE A 59 -9.78 -23.48 -5.23
C PHE A 59 -9.41 -24.85 -5.78
N LYS A 60 -9.44 -25.01 -7.10
CA LYS A 60 -9.02 -26.28 -7.74
C LYS A 60 -7.50 -26.32 -7.92
N VAL A 61 -6.92 -27.51 -7.74
CA VAL A 61 -5.48 -27.72 -7.98
C VAL A 61 -5.14 -27.41 -9.45
N GLY A 62 -4.11 -26.64 -9.66
CA GLY A 62 -3.64 -26.20 -10.98
C GLY A 62 -4.29 -24.92 -11.52
N ASP A 63 -5.39 -24.46 -10.92
CA ASP A 63 -6.07 -23.23 -11.35
C ASP A 63 -5.38 -21.99 -10.81
N THR A 64 -5.41 -20.93 -11.63
CA THR A 64 -5.04 -19.57 -11.26
C THR A 64 -6.27 -18.69 -11.35
N VAL A 65 -6.68 -18.13 -10.22
CA VAL A 65 -7.91 -17.32 -10.11
C VAL A 65 -7.62 -15.96 -9.50
N LYS A 66 -8.40 -14.95 -9.89
CA LYS A 66 -8.35 -13.63 -9.25
C LYS A 66 -9.19 -13.67 -7.97
N VAL A 67 -8.61 -13.21 -6.87
CA VAL A 67 -9.26 -13.15 -5.56
C VAL A 67 -9.20 -11.73 -5.04
N ASP A 68 -10.35 -11.20 -4.61
CA ASP A 68 -10.44 -9.90 -3.97
C ASP A 68 -10.29 -10.06 -2.45
N PHE A 69 -9.65 -9.09 -1.81
CA PHE A 69 -9.48 -9.03 -0.35
C PHE A 69 -9.45 -7.59 0.15
N GLU A 70 -9.65 -7.41 1.45
CA GLU A 70 -9.55 -6.09 2.07
C GLU A 70 -8.10 -5.69 2.32
N GLU A 71 -7.77 -4.43 2.07
CA GLU A 71 -6.44 -3.87 2.36
C GLU A 71 -6.11 -3.92 3.86
N PRO A 72 -4.81 -3.97 4.23
CA PRO A 72 -4.37 -4.09 5.63
C PRO A 72 -4.88 -2.97 6.55
N SER A 73 -5.08 -1.79 6.02
CA SER A 73 -5.53 -0.61 6.77
C SER A 73 -6.68 0.08 6.07
N PRO A 74 -7.88 -0.51 6.06
CA PRO A 74 -9.05 0.14 5.51
C PRO A 74 -9.40 1.37 6.37
N LEU A 75 -9.27 2.55 5.78
CA LEU A 75 -9.68 3.79 6.43
C LEU A 75 -11.19 3.99 6.22
N PRO A 76 -11.96 4.51 7.20
CA PRO A 76 -13.40 4.71 7.06
C PRO A 76 -13.80 5.56 5.84
N TRP A 77 -12.88 6.40 5.37
CA TRP A 77 -13.07 7.26 4.19
C TRP A 77 -12.45 6.71 2.90
N SER A 78 -11.80 5.54 2.92
CA SER A 78 -11.16 4.95 1.73
C SER A 78 -12.15 4.39 0.72
N GLY A 79 -13.39 4.11 1.14
CA GLY A 79 -14.41 3.56 0.27
C GLY A 79 -13.94 2.29 -0.44
N GLN A 80 -14.09 2.25 -1.77
CA GLN A 80 -13.68 1.11 -2.59
C GLN A 80 -12.15 0.91 -2.69
N THR A 81 -11.35 1.90 -2.29
CA THR A 81 -9.89 1.78 -2.29
C THR A 81 -9.38 0.84 -1.19
N ALA A 82 -10.23 0.49 -0.22
CA ALA A 82 -9.92 -0.53 0.77
C ALA A 82 -9.92 -1.96 0.19
N GLN A 83 -10.44 -2.16 -1.02
CA GLN A 83 -10.44 -3.44 -1.70
C GLN A 83 -9.21 -3.58 -2.58
N ALA A 84 -8.53 -4.71 -2.47
CA ALA A 84 -7.40 -5.10 -3.30
C ALA A 84 -7.68 -6.46 -3.93
N ALA A 85 -6.89 -6.82 -4.94
CA ALA A 85 -6.99 -8.10 -5.60
C ALA A 85 -5.61 -8.73 -5.79
N LEU A 86 -5.60 -10.05 -5.92
CA LEU A 86 -4.41 -10.83 -6.24
C LEU A 86 -4.75 -11.98 -7.20
N TRP A 87 -3.72 -12.57 -7.79
CA TRP A 87 -3.82 -13.82 -8.50
C TRP A 87 -3.37 -14.95 -7.58
N LEU A 88 -4.30 -15.86 -7.24
CA LEU A 88 -4.03 -17.03 -6.41
C LEU A 88 -3.96 -18.27 -7.30
N ARG A 89 -2.88 -19.02 -7.20
CA ARG A 89 -2.72 -20.33 -7.82
C ARG A 89 -2.61 -21.39 -6.74
N ARG A 90 -3.40 -22.47 -6.89
CA ARG A 90 -3.24 -23.67 -6.09
C ARG A 90 -2.26 -24.62 -6.76
N ASP A 91 -1.09 -24.78 -6.21
CA ASP A 91 -0.03 -25.60 -6.78
C ASP A 91 -0.27 -27.10 -6.51
N ASP A 92 -0.71 -27.44 -5.29
CA ASP A 92 -1.07 -28.80 -4.89
C ASP A 92 -2.14 -28.82 -3.78
N ALA A 93 -2.25 -29.90 -3.02
CA ALA A 93 -3.24 -30.04 -1.97
C ALA A 93 -3.13 -28.99 -0.86
N THR A 94 -1.91 -28.53 -0.56
CA THR A 94 -1.60 -27.65 0.58
C THR A 94 -0.84 -26.39 0.23
N HIS A 95 -0.26 -26.31 -0.98
CA HIS A 95 0.56 -25.20 -1.40
C HIS A 95 -0.19 -24.25 -2.33
N PHE A 96 -0.06 -22.96 -2.04
CA PHE A 96 -0.61 -21.87 -2.82
C PHE A 96 0.48 -20.86 -3.16
N THR A 97 0.38 -20.28 -4.34
CA THR A 97 1.20 -19.15 -4.76
C THR A 97 0.30 -17.96 -5.06
N ALA A 98 0.59 -16.83 -4.44
CA ALA A 98 -0.17 -15.59 -4.61
C ALA A 98 0.69 -14.50 -5.23
N PHE A 99 0.21 -13.87 -6.31
CA PHE A 99 0.89 -12.78 -7.00
C PHE A 99 0.05 -11.49 -6.93
N ALA A 100 0.72 -10.35 -6.79
CA ALA A 100 0.05 -9.07 -6.95
C ALA A 100 -0.49 -8.93 -8.37
N VAL A 101 -1.66 -8.28 -8.50
CA VAL A 101 -2.21 -7.94 -9.81
C VAL A 101 -1.41 -6.85 -10.53
N ASN A 102 -0.52 -6.16 -9.83
CA ASN A 102 0.19 -4.99 -10.32
C ASN A 102 1.46 -5.37 -11.09
N CYS A 103 1.55 -4.90 -12.34
CA CYS A 103 2.75 -5.03 -13.15
C CYS A 103 3.94 -4.31 -12.51
N ALA A 104 5.09 -4.97 -12.46
CA ALA A 104 6.32 -4.42 -11.87
C ALA A 104 6.95 -3.27 -12.69
N HIS A 105 6.39 -2.91 -13.85
CA HIS A 105 6.82 -1.75 -14.63
C HIS A 105 6.28 -0.45 -14.02
N LEU A 106 4.96 -0.20 -14.15
CA LEU A 106 4.29 1.02 -13.68
C LEU A 106 2.94 0.73 -12.99
N GLY A 107 2.78 -0.46 -12.42
CA GLY A 107 1.63 -0.78 -11.58
C GLY A 107 0.32 -1.11 -12.30
N CYS A 108 0.28 -1.16 -13.65
CA CYS A 108 -0.94 -1.56 -14.37
C CYS A 108 -1.39 -2.98 -13.97
N PRO A 109 -2.69 -3.27 -13.93
CA PRO A 109 -3.15 -4.63 -13.66
C PRO A 109 -2.72 -5.60 -14.77
N VAL A 110 -2.30 -6.79 -14.35
CA VAL A 110 -2.00 -7.90 -15.25
C VAL A 110 -3.18 -8.85 -15.31
N ASP A 111 -3.37 -9.48 -16.48
CA ASP A 111 -4.40 -10.49 -16.73
C ASP A 111 -3.78 -11.87 -16.93
N TRP A 112 -4.35 -12.88 -16.28
CA TRP A 112 -3.98 -14.28 -16.50
C TRP A 112 -4.60 -14.82 -17.79
N ARG A 113 -3.78 -15.45 -18.62
CA ARG A 113 -4.18 -16.14 -19.85
C ARG A 113 -3.99 -17.65 -19.67
N PRO A 114 -5.05 -18.39 -19.33
CA PRO A 114 -4.94 -19.83 -18.99
C PRO A 114 -4.42 -20.66 -20.17
N ASP A 115 -4.81 -20.34 -21.40
CA ASP A 115 -4.40 -21.07 -22.60
C ASP A 115 -2.88 -20.94 -22.86
N ALA A 116 -2.33 -19.75 -22.62
CA ALA A 116 -0.92 -19.45 -22.80
C ALA A 116 -0.08 -19.73 -21.54
N LYS A 117 -0.72 -19.87 -20.37
CA LYS A 117 -0.10 -19.94 -19.06
C LYS A 117 0.84 -18.74 -18.78
N LEU A 118 0.37 -17.54 -19.12
CA LEU A 118 1.11 -16.29 -19.01
C LEU A 118 0.25 -15.23 -18.31
N PHE A 119 0.91 -14.31 -17.59
CA PHE A 119 0.31 -13.05 -17.21
C PHE A 119 0.70 -11.98 -18.23
N LEU A 120 -0.28 -11.19 -18.68
CA LEU A 120 -0.09 -10.11 -19.63
C LEU A 120 -0.45 -8.77 -19.03
N CYS A 121 0.44 -7.79 -19.19
CA CYS A 121 0.16 -6.39 -18.86
C CYS A 121 -0.24 -5.63 -20.14
N PRO A 122 -1.48 -5.14 -20.26
CA PRO A 122 -1.96 -4.51 -21.50
C PRO A 122 -1.36 -3.13 -21.77
N CYS A 123 -0.82 -2.45 -20.72
CA CYS A 123 -0.37 -1.06 -20.86
C CYS A 123 0.86 -0.92 -21.77
N HIS A 124 1.88 -1.76 -21.58
CA HIS A 124 3.15 -1.65 -22.32
C HIS A 124 3.69 -3.03 -22.75
N GLY A 125 2.83 -4.05 -22.81
CA GLY A 125 3.22 -5.37 -23.30
C GLY A 125 4.15 -6.15 -22.36
N GLY A 126 4.08 -5.91 -21.04
CA GLY A 126 4.77 -6.73 -20.07
C GLY A 126 4.21 -8.14 -20.05
N VAL A 127 5.07 -9.17 -20.06
CA VAL A 127 4.69 -10.57 -20.06
C VAL A 127 5.43 -11.30 -18.94
N TYR A 128 4.71 -12.15 -18.20
CA TYR A 128 5.28 -12.98 -17.16
C TYR A 128 4.87 -14.43 -17.33
N TYR A 129 5.77 -15.33 -16.98
CA TYR A 129 5.45 -16.75 -16.92
C TYR A 129 4.48 -17.06 -15.76
N ALA A 130 3.97 -18.28 -15.73
CA ALA A 130 3.05 -18.75 -14.69
C ALA A 130 3.65 -18.69 -13.27
N ASP A 131 4.97 -18.71 -13.14
CA ASP A 131 5.68 -18.59 -11.86
C ASP A 131 5.91 -17.11 -11.44
N GLY A 132 5.44 -16.16 -12.25
CA GLY A 132 5.60 -14.73 -12.02
C GLY A 132 6.92 -14.14 -12.52
N SER A 133 7.84 -14.94 -13.05
CA SER A 133 9.10 -14.44 -13.63
C SER A 133 8.83 -13.69 -14.93
N VAL A 134 9.70 -12.73 -15.29
CA VAL A 134 9.56 -11.92 -16.51
C VAL A 134 9.84 -12.79 -17.73
N ALA A 135 8.87 -12.84 -18.64
CA ALA A 135 9.02 -13.49 -19.96
C ALA A 135 9.37 -12.50 -21.06
N GLY A 136 8.99 -11.20 -20.91
CA GLY A 136 9.30 -10.18 -21.90
C GLY A 136 8.67 -8.82 -21.58
N GLY A 137 9.09 -7.81 -22.36
CA GLY A 137 8.60 -6.44 -22.21
C GLY A 137 9.40 -5.62 -21.19
N PRO A 138 8.89 -4.44 -20.79
CA PRO A 138 9.61 -3.49 -19.96
C PRO A 138 9.69 -3.79 -18.45
N PRO A 139 8.99 -4.78 -17.85
CA PRO A 139 9.08 -5.02 -16.42
C PRO A 139 10.52 -5.37 -15.98
N PRO A 140 11.08 -4.67 -14.97
CA PRO A 140 12.47 -4.90 -14.54
C PRO A 140 12.63 -6.07 -13.57
N ARG A 141 11.50 -6.63 -13.06
CA ARG A 141 11.50 -7.68 -12.02
C ARG A 141 10.25 -8.54 -12.12
N PRO A 142 10.26 -9.73 -11.48
CA PRO A 142 9.08 -10.60 -11.38
C PRO A 142 7.86 -9.90 -10.74
N LEU A 143 6.67 -10.48 -10.91
CA LEU A 143 5.49 -10.10 -10.15
C LEU A 143 5.77 -10.25 -8.66
N PHE A 144 5.28 -9.28 -7.87
CA PHE A 144 5.39 -9.37 -6.42
C PHE A 144 4.64 -10.60 -5.91
N ARG A 145 5.29 -11.37 -5.04
CA ARG A 145 4.73 -12.57 -4.45
C ARG A 145 4.42 -12.35 -2.98
N TYR A 146 3.18 -12.67 -2.60
CA TYR A 146 2.77 -12.67 -1.20
C TYR A 146 3.18 -13.98 -0.54
N ASP A 147 3.51 -13.90 0.75
CA ASP A 147 3.64 -15.09 1.58
C ASP A 147 2.24 -15.68 1.80
N THR A 148 2.12 -17.00 1.65
CA THR A 148 0.86 -17.72 1.78
C THR A 148 0.97 -18.75 2.89
N ARG A 149 -0.14 -19.05 3.56
CA ARG A 149 -0.29 -20.18 4.47
C ARG A 149 -1.69 -20.78 4.37
N VAL A 150 -1.80 -22.02 4.79
CA VAL A 150 -3.09 -22.65 5.04
C VAL A 150 -3.24 -22.83 6.55
N GLU A 151 -4.27 -22.22 7.13
CA GLU A 151 -4.57 -22.32 8.54
C GLU A 151 -6.05 -22.68 8.74
N ASN A 152 -6.32 -23.73 9.50
CA ASN A 152 -7.69 -24.22 9.77
C ASN A 152 -8.54 -24.44 8.50
N GLY A 153 -7.95 -24.95 7.41
CA GLY A 153 -8.63 -25.19 6.14
C GLY A 153 -8.90 -23.92 5.32
N THR A 154 -8.30 -22.80 5.71
CA THR A 154 -8.43 -21.51 5.04
C THR A 154 -7.10 -21.07 4.45
N VAL A 155 -7.14 -20.52 3.24
CA VAL A 155 -5.97 -19.92 2.59
C VAL A 155 -5.83 -18.47 3.07
N GLU A 156 -4.64 -18.12 3.52
CA GLU A 156 -4.32 -16.78 3.97
C GLU A 156 -3.07 -16.24 3.29
N ILE A 157 -3.02 -14.93 3.11
CA ILE A 157 -1.85 -14.20 2.64
C ILE A 157 -1.37 -13.21 3.69
N LEU A 158 -0.06 -12.99 3.74
CA LEU A 158 0.52 -11.92 4.53
C LEU A 158 0.56 -10.64 3.68
N THR A 159 -0.33 -9.70 4.01
CA THR A 159 -0.34 -8.39 3.33
C THR A 159 0.72 -7.48 3.93
N ARG A 160 1.45 -6.82 3.06
CA ARG A 160 2.45 -5.80 3.37
C ARG A 160 2.48 -4.78 2.24
N PRO A 161 2.97 -3.55 2.47
CA PRO A 161 3.11 -2.56 1.41
C PRO A 161 3.88 -3.15 0.23
N LEU A 162 3.32 -3.02 -0.98
CA LEU A 162 4.01 -3.44 -2.19
C LEU A 162 5.26 -2.57 -2.38
N PRO A 163 6.40 -3.16 -2.80
CA PRO A 163 7.57 -2.38 -3.12
C PRO A 163 7.24 -1.50 -4.34
N VAL A 164 7.21 -0.20 -4.12
CA VAL A 164 7.22 0.80 -5.20
C VAL A 164 8.64 0.84 -5.74
N GLY A 165 8.80 0.46 -6.98
CA GLY A 165 10.08 0.30 -7.65
C GLY A 165 10.72 1.57 -8.08
#